data_92aa7f44f6453323aef7fc96265ca898
#
_entry.id   92aa7f44f6453323aef7fc96265ca898
#
_cell.length_a   1.000
_cell.length_b   1.000
_cell.length_c   1.000
_cell.angle_alpha   90.00
_cell.angle_beta   90.00
_cell.angle_gamma   90.00
#
_symmetry.space_group_name_H-M   'P 1'
#
loop_
_entity.id
_entity.type
_entity.pdbx_description
1 polymer ?
#
loop_
_entity_poly.entity_id
_entity_poly.type
_entity_poly.pdbx_seq_one_letter_code
_entity_poly.pdbx_strand_id
1 'polypeptide(L)'
;CRLNRENSIVIADIPGLIEGASFGKGLGHDFLRHIERTRLLVHLIDPLSGISDDLINNSINNFKIIRKELESYGHGLKDKEYVVVINKIDVTEIKENFEKIKKEFKKIGIDVMGISAVTGEGLDLMMEKVLEILSKIPPKPLFEVKKVVKRYNIENLPNRRAVFDNDRIITADKKI
;
A
#
# COMPACT_ATOMS: atom_id res chain seq x y z
N CYS A 1 -13.07 3.26 -2.87
CA CYS A 1 -14.31 2.75 -2.25
C CYS A 1 -15.16 3.90 -1.74
N ARG A 2 -16.44 3.88 -2.04
CA ARG A 2 -17.42 4.86 -1.55
C ARG A 2 -18.23 4.17 -0.45
N LEU A 3 -18.02 4.59 0.80
CA LEU A 3 -18.64 3.95 1.97
C LEU A 3 -20.01 4.52 2.28
N ASN A 4 -20.21 5.80 2.02
CA ASN A 4 -21.50 6.52 2.05
C ASN A 4 -21.34 7.82 1.26
N ARG A 5 -22.39 8.68 1.20
CA ARG A 5 -22.36 9.91 0.39
C ARG A 5 -21.27 10.91 0.78
N GLU A 6 -20.70 10.82 1.98
CA GLU A 6 -19.77 11.79 2.54
C GLU A 6 -18.33 11.27 2.70
N ASN A 7 -18.12 9.94 2.77
CA ASN A 7 -16.82 9.36 3.01
C ASN A 7 -16.35 8.51 1.82
N SER A 8 -15.23 8.91 1.24
CA SER A 8 -14.51 8.14 0.23
C SER A 8 -13.08 7.92 0.64
N ILE A 9 -12.60 6.70 0.47
CA ILE A 9 -11.18 6.38 0.64
C ILE A 9 -10.60 5.84 -0.65
N VAL A 10 -9.33 6.11 -0.87
CA VAL A 10 -8.57 5.54 -1.98
C VAL A 10 -7.76 4.39 -1.43
N ILE A 11 -8.00 3.20 -1.97
CA ILE A 11 -7.22 2.00 -1.69
C ILE A 11 -6.33 1.78 -2.90
N ALA A 12 -5.02 1.68 -2.66
CA ALA A 12 -4.04 1.36 -3.68
C ALA A 12 -3.52 -0.06 -3.42
N ASP A 13 -3.52 -0.87 -4.46
CA ASP A 13 -2.84 -2.15 -4.44
C ASP A 13 -1.33 -1.94 -4.47
N ILE A 14 -0.59 -2.76 -3.71
CA ILE A 14 0.86 -2.76 -3.65
C ILE A 14 1.35 -4.07 -4.27
N PRO A 15 1.41 -4.16 -5.60
CA PRO A 15 1.83 -5.39 -6.26
C PRO A 15 3.30 -5.71 -5.94
N GLY A 16 3.60 -6.98 -5.72
CA GLY A 16 4.99 -7.46 -5.60
C GLY A 16 5.62 -7.36 -4.22
N LEU A 17 4.86 -7.08 -3.16
CA LEU A 17 5.25 -7.43 -1.78
C LEU A 17 5.05 -8.94 -1.57
N ILE A 18 5.77 -9.74 -2.34
CA ILE A 18 5.80 -11.21 -2.25
C ILE A 18 7.27 -11.61 -2.25
N GLU A 19 7.58 -12.75 -1.64
CA GLU A 19 8.92 -13.31 -1.51
C GLU A 19 9.84 -13.00 -2.71
N GLY A 20 10.94 -12.30 -2.45
CA GLY A 20 12.00 -12.05 -3.44
C GLY A 20 11.91 -10.75 -4.22
N ALA A 21 10.92 -9.89 -4.04
CA ALA A 21 10.84 -8.60 -4.73
C ALA A 21 11.95 -7.62 -4.29
N SER A 22 12.53 -7.82 -3.11
CA SER A 22 13.65 -7.02 -2.58
C SER A 22 15.00 -7.33 -3.27
N PHE A 23 15.12 -8.42 -4.02
CA PHE A 23 16.34 -8.78 -4.73
C PHE A 23 16.31 -8.33 -6.20
N GLY A 24 16.44 -7.02 -6.44
CA GLY A 24 17.14 -6.51 -7.61
C GLY A 24 16.43 -6.44 -8.95
N LYS A 25 15.09 -6.61 -9.06
CA LYS A 25 14.37 -6.27 -10.30
C LYS A 25 13.21 -5.32 -10.02
N GLY A 26 13.55 -4.05 -9.81
CA GLY A 26 12.82 -2.95 -10.38
C GLY A 26 11.34 -2.78 -10.03
N LEU A 27 10.92 -2.88 -8.77
CA LEU A 27 9.80 -2.03 -8.36
C LEU A 27 10.37 -0.61 -8.29
N GLY A 28 10.17 0.17 -9.36
CA GLY A 28 10.83 1.44 -9.55
C GLY A 28 10.53 2.45 -8.45
N HIS A 29 11.40 3.45 -8.32
CA HIS A 29 11.24 4.59 -7.39
C HIS A 29 9.83 5.21 -7.38
N ASP A 30 9.09 5.10 -8.48
CA ASP A 30 7.72 5.62 -8.59
C ASP A 30 6.72 4.81 -7.76
N PHE A 31 6.91 3.51 -7.62
CA PHE A 31 6.07 2.64 -6.80
C PHE A 31 6.25 2.92 -5.29
N LEU A 32 7.50 3.06 -4.84
CA LEU A 32 7.81 3.43 -3.44
C LEU A 32 7.18 4.77 -3.08
N ARG A 33 7.16 5.71 -4.01
CA ARG A 33 6.54 7.02 -3.86
C ARG A 33 5.02 6.94 -3.63
N HIS A 34 4.34 5.94 -4.19
CA HIS A 34 2.92 5.71 -3.94
C HIS A 34 2.68 5.18 -2.52
N ILE A 35 3.51 4.23 -2.05
CA ILE A 35 3.39 3.71 -0.68
C ILE A 35 3.70 4.79 0.35
N GLU A 36 4.70 5.64 0.11
CA GLU A 36 5.03 6.77 1.00
C GLU A 36 3.84 7.70 1.23
N ARG A 37 2.97 7.84 0.24
CA ARG A 37 1.77 8.69 0.31
C ARG A 37 0.63 8.08 1.10
N THR A 38 0.59 6.76 1.28
CA THR A 38 -0.46 6.11 2.07
C THR A 38 -0.33 6.52 3.53
N ARG A 39 -1.46 6.62 4.24
CA ARG A 39 -1.49 6.95 5.66
C ARG A 39 -1.57 5.71 6.53
N LEU A 40 -2.16 4.65 6.00
CA LEU A 40 -2.42 3.37 6.66
C LEU A 40 -2.09 2.24 5.70
N LEU A 41 -1.58 1.14 6.22
CA LEU A 41 -1.35 -0.10 5.49
C LEU A 41 -2.36 -1.16 5.91
N VAL A 42 -2.84 -1.95 4.96
CA VAL A 42 -3.63 -3.15 5.23
C VAL A 42 -2.80 -4.36 4.83
N HIS A 43 -2.36 -5.13 5.82
CA HIS A 43 -1.64 -6.39 5.58
C HIS A 43 -2.67 -7.49 5.36
N LEU A 44 -2.90 -7.84 4.11
CA LEU A 44 -3.80 -8.90 3.72
C LEU A 44 -3.04 -10.23 3.70
N ILE A 45 -3.40 -11.15 4.59
CA ILE A 45 -2.73 -12.43 4.76
C ILE A 45 -3.64 -13.54 4.25
N ASP A 46 -3.08 -14.39 3.40
CA ASP A 46 -3.70 -15.64 2.95
C ASP A 46 -3.06 -16.80 3.72
N PRO A 47 -3.78 -17.48 4.65
CA PRO A 47 -3.24 -18.60 5.40
C PRO A 47 -2.88 -19.81 4.51
N LEU A 48 -3.51 -19.92 3.34
CA LEU A 48 -3.24 -21.02 2.39
C LEU A 48 -1.96 -20.76 1.57
N SER A 49 -1.45 -19.53 1.53
CA SER A 49 -0.20 -19.23 0.85
C SER A 49 0.97 -19.55 1.80
N GLY A 50 1.54 -20.73 1.65
CA GLY A 50 2.65 -21.19 2.45
C GLY A 50 3.16 -22.54 1.98
N ILE A 51 4.28 -23.01 2.53
CA ILE A 51 4.94 -24.26 2.15
C ILE A 51 4.39 -25.45 2.96
N SER A 52 3.69 -25.18 4.06
CA SER A 52 3.17 -26.21 4.97
C SER A 52 1.64 -26.18 5.06
N ASP A 53 1.08 -27.28 5.53
CA ASP A 53 -0.35 -27.41 5.85
C ASP A 53 -0.72 -26.68 7.16
N ASP A 54 0.24 -26.08 7.85
CA ASP A 54 0.01 -25.36 9.10
C ASP A 54 -0.40 -23.90 8.84
N LEU A 55 -1.71 -23.67 8.80
CA LEU A 55 -2.31 -22.37 8.55
C LEU A 55 -1.86 -21.30 9.54
N ILE A 56 -1.59 -21.68 10.79
CA ILE A 56 -1.20 -20.75 11.85
C ILE A 56 0.23 -20.25 11.58
N ASN A 57 1.15 -21.20 11.39
CA ASN A 57 2.53 -20.85 11.07
C ASN A 57 2.66 -20.11 9.73
N ASN A 58 1.91 -20.51 8.72
CA ASN A 58 1.87 -19.79 7.44
C ASN A 58 1.44 -18.33 7.64
N SER A 59 0.37 -18.09 8.41
CA SER A 59 -0.12 -16.73 8.65
C SER A 59 0.91 -15.85 9.36
N ILE A 60 1.56 -16.38 10.40
CA ILE A 60 2.60 -15.64 11.15
C ILE A 60 3.83 -15.40 10.28
N ASN A 61 4.25 -16.39 9.49
CA ASN A 61 5.42 -16.26 8.62
C ASN A 61 5.17 -15.23 7.51
N ASN A 62 4.00 -15.29 6.85
CA ASN A 62 3.64 -14.32 5.82
C ASN A 62 3.60 -12.89 6.38
N PHE A 63 3.05 -12.72 7.59
CA PHE A 63 3.12 -11.42 8.26
C PHE A 63 4.56 -10.95 8.49
N LYS A 64 5.43 -11.82 9.02
CA LYS A 64 6.84 -11.49 9.28
C LYS A 64 7.60 -11.15 8.01
N ILE A 65 7.36 -11.87 6.91
CA ILE A 65 7.96 -11.60 5.60
C ILE A 65 7.60 -10.21 5.13
N ILE A 66 6.30 -9.85 5.12
CA ILE A 66 5.82 -8.52 4.73
C ILE A 66 6.47 -7.43 5.60
N ARG A 67 6.51 -7.63 6.92
CA ARG A 67 7.14 -6.65 7.83
C ARG A 67 8.63 -6.46 7.55
N LYS A 68 9.35 -7.55 7.31
CA LYS A 68 10.76 -7.51 6.96
C LYS A 68 11.01 -6.81 5.63
N GLU A 69 10.15 -7.01 4.64
CA GLU A 69 10.24 -6.31 3.36
C GLU A 69 10.02 -4.82 3.54
N LEU A 70 8.96 -4.40 4.26
CA LEU A 70 8.71 -2.99 4.56
C LEU A 70 9.87 -2.34 5.31
N GLU A 71 10.51 -3.06 6.20
CA GLU A 71 11.71 -2.59 6.91
C GLU A 71 12.91 -2.44 5.97
N SER A 72 13.11 -3.39 5.07
CA SER A 72 14.21 -3.37 4.07
C SER A 72 14.07 -2.20 3.09
N TYR A 73 12.86 -1.79 2.77
CA TYR A 73 12.62 -0.63 1.94
C TYR A 73 13.02 0.69 2.60
N GLY A 74 12.99 0.75 3.93
CA GLY A 74 13.27 2.00 4.66
C GLY A 74 12.16 3.04 4.48
N HIS A 75 12.54 4.30 4.26
CA HIS A 75 11.61 5.44 4.02
C HIS A 75 10.47 5.57 5.04
N GLY A 76 10.65 5.06 6.28
CA GLY A 76 9.64 5.11 7.34
C GLY A 76 8.43 4.20 7.12
N LEU A 77 8.50 3.23 6.20
CA LEU A 77 7.36 2.33 5.93
C LEU A 77 7.07 1.39 7.10
N LYS A 78 8.10 0.97 7.82
CA LYS A 78 7.97 0.15 9.02
C LYS A 78 7.20 0.82 10.15
N ASP A 79 7.25 2.16 10.21
CA ASP A 79 6.67 2.96 11.28
C ASP A 79 5.23 3.41 10.97
N LYS A 80 4.71 3.04 9.80
CA LYS A 80 3.33 3.34 9.44
C LYS A 80 2.35 2.52 10.26
N GLU A 81 1.24 3.17 10.61
CA GLU A 81 0.08 2.48 11.15
C GLU A 81 -0.41 1.40 10.19
N TYR A 82 -0.81 0.26 10.75
CA TYR A 82 -1.30 -0.85 9.94
C TYR A 82 -2.39 -1.65 10.64
N VAL A 83 -3.19 -2.34 9.85
CA VAL A 83 -4.11 -3.37 10.27
C VAL A 83 -3.74 -4.70 9.63
N VAL A 84 -3.95 -5.80 10.34
CA VAL A 84 -3.69 -7.14 9.83
C VAL A 84 -5.03 -7.83 9.59
N VAL A 85 -5.19 -8.37 8.41
CA VAL A 85 -6.43 -8.97 7.93
C VAL A 85 -6.15 -10.36 7.40
N ILE A 86 -6.82 -11.35 7.95
CA ILE A 86 -6.80 -12.73 7.47
C ILE A 86 -7.90 -12.90 6.44
N ASN A 87 -7.52 -13.24 5.22
CA ASN A 87 -8.46 -13.45 4.12
C ASN A 87 -8.94 -14.91 4.03
N LYS A 88 -9.97 -15.14 3.23
CA LYS A 88 -10.54 -16.45 2.93
C LYS A 88 -11.21 -17.15 4.12
N ILE A 89 -11.81 -16.38 5.06
CA ILE A 89 -12.56 -16.98 6.17
C ILE A 89 -13.82 -17.75 5.75
N ASP A 90 -14.19 -17.67 4.47
CA ASP A 90 -15.21 -18.52 3.84
C ASP A 90 -14.75 -19.98 3.67
N VAL A 91 -13.44 -20.22 3.67
CA VAL A 91 -12.87 -21.58 3.62
C VAL A 91 -12.99 -22.22 4.99
N THR A 92 -13.65 -23.38 5.05
CA THR A 92 -13.98 -24.11 6.30
C THR A 92 -12.76 -24.28 7.19
N GLU A 93 -11.65 -24.72 6.64
CA GLU A 93 -10.41 -24.97 7.36
C GLU A 93 -9.84 -23.69 8.01
N ILE A 94 -9.90 -22.56 7.33
CA ILE A 94 -9.48 -21.27 7.88
C ILE A 94 -10.46 -20.82 8.97
N LYS A 95 -11.76 -20.98 8.73
CA LYS A 95 -12.80 -20.59 9.68
C LYS A 95 -12.66 -21.32 11.02
N GLU A 96 -12.43 -22.63 10.97
CA GLU A 96 -12.23 -23.47 12.15
C GLU A 96 -10.95 -23.12 12.93
N ASN A 97 -9.91 -22.68 12.25
CA ASN A 97 -8.64 -22.32 12.85
C ASN A 97 -8.49 -20.80 13.12
N PHE A 98 -9.46 -19.98 12.73
CA PHE A 98 -9.35 -18.52 12.84
C PHE A 98 -9.08 -18.03 14.26
N GLU A 99 -9.77 -18.59 15.27
CA GLU A 99 -9.54 -18.22 16.67
C GLU A 99 -8.15 -18.62 17.18
N LYS A 100 -7.57 -19.70 16.64
CA LYS A 100 -6.19 -20.09 16.97
C LYS A 100 -5.20 -19.11 16.33
N ILE A 101 -5.40 -18.77 15.06
CA ILE A 101 -4.59 -17.75 14.37
C ILE A 101 -4.64 -16.44 15.16
N LYS A 102 -5.82 -15.98 15.53
CA LYS A 102 -6.02 -14.76 16.32
C LYS A 102 -5.27 -14.78 17.64
N LYS A 103 -5.29 -15.91 18.35
CA LYS A 103 -4.55 -16.07 19.61
C LYS A 103 -3.03 -15.98 19.41
N GLU A 104 -2.50 -16.57 18.35
CA GLU A 104 -1.06 -16.50 18.06
C GLU A 104 -0.62 -15.06 17.71
N PHE A 105 -1.40 -14.33 16.91
CA PHE A 105 -1.14 -12.92 16.65
C PHE A 105 -1.22 -12.08 17.94
N LYS A 106 -2.17 -12.40 18.82
CA LYS A 106 -2.30 -11.71 20.11
C LYS A 106 -1.09 -11.87 21.01
N LYS A 107 -0.40 -13.03 20.97
CA LYS A 107 0.85 -13.26 21.72
C LYS A 107 1.97 -12.30 21.29
N ILE A 108 1.95 -11.84 20.07
CA ILE A 108 2.91 -10.84 19.55
C ILE A 108 2.34 -9.41 19.56
N GLY A 109 1.24 -9.20 20.29
CA GLY A 109 0.64 -7.87 20.48
C GLY A 109 -0.16 -7.36 19.29
N ILE A 110 -0.57 -8.22 18.35
CA ILE A 110 -1.27 -7.83 17.14
C ILE A 110 -2.70 -8.34 17.17
N ASP A 111 -3.65 -7.43 16.92
CA ASP A 111 -5.05 -7.79 16.69
C ASP A 111 -5.26 -8.03 15.19
N VAL A 112 -5.97 -9.12 14.87
CA VAL A 112 -6.29 -9.47 13.48
C VAL A 112 -7.79 -9.53 13.26
N MET A 113 -8.20 -9.21 12.05
CA MET A 113 -9.56 -9.28 11.56
C MET A 113 -9.66 -10.36 10.49
N GLY A 114 -10.81 -11.02 10.40
CA GLY A 114 -11.09 -11.98 9.34
C GLY A 114 -11.98 -11.37 8.27
N ILE A 115 -11.68 -11.64 7.01
CA ILE A 115 -12.54 -11.30 5.87
C ILE A 115 -12.61 -12.43 4.86
N SER A 116 -13.62 -12.40 4.04
CA SER A 116 -13.63 -13.09 2.75
C SER A 116 -13.79 -12.06 1.64
N ALA A 117 -12.76 -11.92 0.81
CA ALA A 117 -12.83 -11.04 -0.35
C ALA A 117 -13.81 -11.55 -1.42
N VAL A 118 -14.15 -12.87 -1.39
CA VAL A 118 -15.07 -13.50 -2.34
C VAL A 118 -16.52 -13.28 -1.92
N THR A 119 -16.84 -13.52 -0.65
CA THR A 119 -18.23 -13.41 -0.15
C THR A 119 -18.59 -12.04 0.35
N GLY A 120 -17.60 -11.21 0.67
CA GLY A 120 -17.78 -9.91 1.33
C GLY A 120 -17.88 -9.99 2.84
N GLU A 121 -17.84 -11.18 3.45
CA GLU A 121 -17.88 -11.35 4.90
C GLU A 121 -16.74 -10.57 5.57
N GLY A 122 -17.07 -9.78 6.60
CA GLY A 122 -16.10 -9.01 7.39
C GLY A 122 -15.58 -7.73 6.75
N LEU A 123 -15.90 -7.45 5.47
CA LEU A 123 -15.40 -6.24 4.78
C LEU A 123 -15.91 -4.95 5.42
N ASP A 124 -17.17 -4.89 5.83
CA ASP A 124 -17.74 -3.70 6.45
C ASP A 124 -17.03 -3.37 7.76
N LEU A 125 -16.82 -4.36 8.62
CA LEU A 125 -16.08 -4.20 9.88
C LEU A 125 -14.62 -3.78 9.65
N MET A 126 -13.97 -4.35 8.62
CA MET A 126 -12.62 -3.93 8.23
C MET A 126 -12.61 -2.47 7.80
N MET A 127 -13.57 -2.04 6.99
CA MET A 127 -13.66 -0.67 6.50
C MET A 127 -13.96 0.32 7.62
N GLU A 128 -14.84 -0.02 8.56
CA GLU A 128 -15.08 0.77 9.76
C GLU A 128 -13.80 0.95 10.57
N LYS A 129 -13.05 -0.13 10.78
CA LYS A 129 -11.77 -0.08 11.49
C LYS A 129 -10.73 0.77 10.79
N VAL A 130 -10.63 0.64 9.47
CA VAL A 130 -9.74 1.47 8.64
C VAL A 130 -10.10 2.96 8.78
N LEU A 131 -11.39 3.31 8.73
CA LEU A 131 -11.84 4.69 8.91
C LEU A 131 -11.57 5.22 10.31
N GLU A 132 -11.81 4.41 11.36
CA GLU A 132 -11.51 4.78 12.74
C GLU A 132 -10.03 5.16 12.88
N ILE A 133 -9.12 4.34 12.35
CA ILE A 133 -7.69 4.59 12.44
C ILE A 133 -7.32 5.82 11.60
N LEU A 134 -7.82 5.93 10.36
CA LEU A 134 -7.53 7.06 9.49
C LEU A 134 -8.02 8.39 10.07
N SER A 135 -9.09 8.39 10.86
CA SER A 135 -9.57 9.61 11.53
C SER A 135 -8.60 10.13 12.60
N LYS A 136 -7.82 9.23 13.19
CA LYS A 136 -6.82 9.55 14.23
C LYS A 136 -5.45 9.96 13.64
N ILE A 137 -5.19 9.57 12.39
CA ILE A 137 -3.94 9.91 11.70
C ILE A 137 -4.13 11.29 11.03
N PRO A 138 -3.30 12.29 11.36
CA PRO A 138 -3.41 13.59 10.71
C PRO A 138 -3.21 13.45 9.20
N PRO A 139 -3.95 14.20 8.38
CA PRO A 139 -3.73 14.21 6.95
C PRO A 139 -2.27 14.62 6.70
N LYS A 140 -1.54 13.82 5.92
CA LYS A 140 -0.23 14.28 5.44
C LYS A 140 -0.45 15.55 4.64
N PRO A 141 0.33 16.60 4.87
CA PRO A 141 0.26 17.77 4.02
C PRO A 141 0.44 17.29 2.59
N LEU A 142 -0.49 17.66 1.71
CA LEU A 142 -0.28 17.55 0.28
C LEU A 142 1.09 18.16 0.04
N PHE A 143 2.05 17.37 -0.42
CA PHE A 143 3.39 17.87 -0.69
C PHE A 143 3.22 19.20 -1.42
N GLU A 144 3.80 20.26 -0.85
CA GLU A 144 4.09 21.41 -1.67
C GLU A 144 4.81 20.86 -2.90
N VAL A 145 4.10 20.85 -4.00
CA VAL A 145 4.76 20.72 -5.29
C VAL A 145 5.69 21.91 -5.28
N LYS A 146 6.95 21.72 -4.88
CA LYS A 146 7.98 22.69 -5.19
C LYS A 146 7.88 22.76 -6.71
N LYS A 147 7.13 23.75 -7.18
CA LYS A 147 7.21 24.16 -8.58
C LYS A 147 8.68 24.50 -8.73
N VAL A 148 9.45 23.52 -9.18
CA VAL A 148 10.76 23.79 -9.75
C VAL A 148 10.41 24.53 -11.04
N VAL A 149 10.15 25.80 -10.89
CA VAL A 149 10.12 26.72 -12.01
C VAL A 149 11.58 26.76 -12.45
N LYS A 150 11.95 25.86 -13.34
CA LYS A 150 13.18 26.00 -14.10
C LYS A 150 13.00 27.28 -14.89
N ARG A 151 13.49 28.39 -14.36
CA ARG A 151 13.63 29.64 -15.12
C ARG A 151 14.71 29.36 -16.16
N TYR A 152 14.30 29.02 -17.36
CA TYR A 152 15.19 29.03 -18.48
C TYR A 152 15.42 30.49 -18.88
N ASN A 153 16.63 30.97 -18.77
CA ASN A 153 16.99 32.26 -19.26
C ASN A 153 16.96 32.17 -20.80
N ILE A 154 16.17 33.03 -21.44
CA ILE A 154 15.95 33.03 -22.90
C ILE A 154 17.28 33.12 -23.68
N GLU A 155 18.30 33.72 -23.07
CA GLU A 155 19.64 33.88 -23.64
C GLU A 155 20.40 32.55 -23.83
N ASN A 156 19.98 31.44 -23.13
CA ASN A 156 20.64 30.14 -23.18
C ASN A 156 19.82 29.06 -23.91
N LEU A 157 18.75 29.43 -24.61
CA LEU A 157 18.02 28.49 -25.43
C LEU A 157 18.73 28.32 -26.78
N PRO A 158 19.20 27.09 -27.10
CA PRO A 158 19.62 26.84 -28.46
C PRO A 158 18.43 27.10 -29.38
N ASN A 159 18.65 27.68 -30.57
CA ASN A 159 17.68 28.09 -31.59
C ASN A 159 16.57 27.04 -31.87
N ARG A 160 15.63 26.89 -30.97
CA ARG A 160 14.49 25.94 -31.04
C ARG A 160 13.21 26.72 -30.81
N ARG A 161 12.26 26.58 -31.71
CA ARG A 161 10.90 27.09 -31.50
C ARG A 161 10.22 26.20 -30.44
N ALA A 162 9.88 26.77 -29.29
CA ALA A 162 9.06 26.11 -28.27
C ALA A 162 7.59 26.32 -28.63
N VAL A 163 6.81 25.24 -28.63
CA VAL A 163 5.35 25.31 -28.79
C VAL A 163 4.77 25.10 -27.37
N PHE A 164 3.91 26.04 -26.97
CA PHE A 164 3.25 26.06 -25.70
C PHE A 164 1.78 25.69 -25.88
N ASP A 165 1.29 24.80 -24.99
CA ASP A 165 -0.13 24.55 -24.80
C ASP A 165 -0.44 24.58 -23.31
N ASN A 166 -1.35 25.45 -22.90
CA ASN A 166 -1.74 25.65 -21.49
C ASN A 166 -0.55 25.76 -20.51
N ASP A 167 0.42 26.63 -20.82
CA ASP A 167 1.64 26.85 -20.02
C ASP A 167 2.61 25.64 -19.92
N ARG A 168 2.47 24.63 -20.78
CA ARG A 168 3.40 23.50 -20.87
C ARG A 168 4.15 23.52 -22.19
N ILE A 169 5.47 23.30 -22.12
CA ILE A 169 6.29 23.08 -23.32
C ILE A 169 6.04 21.66 -23.81
N ILE A 170 5.45 21.51 -25.00
CA ILE A 170 5.11 20.20 -25.55
C ILE A 170 6.22 19.64 -26.45
N THR A 171 6.85 20.45 -27.25
CA THR A 171 7.96 20.00 -28.12
C THR A 171 8.89 21.14 -28.49
N ALA A 172 10.16 20.78 -28.70
CA ALA A 172 11.15 21.63 -29.31
C ALA A 172 11.81 20.84 -30.45
N ASP A 173 11.29 20.95 -31.66
CA ASP A 173 11.84 20.27 -32.82
C ASP A 173 12.80 21.16 -33.62
N LYS A 174 13.92 20.54 -34.04
CA LYS A 174 14.85 21.06 -35.01
C LYS A 174 14.27 20.77 -36.38
N LYS A 175 13.88 21.79 -37.16
CA LYS A 175 13.77 21.61 -38.59
C LYS A 175 15.16 21.80 -39.21
N ILE A 176 15.58 20.77 -39.92
CA ILE A 176 16.70 20.78 -40.85
C ILE A 176 16.37 21.72 -42.01
#